data_90a3c282ee2cd8ad4afedaebe3d45019
#
_entry.id   90a3c282ee2cd8ad4afedaebe3d45019
#
_cell.length_a   1.000
_cell.length_b   1.000
_cell.length_c   1.000
_cell.angle_alpha   90.00
_cell.angle_beta   90.00
_cell.angle_gamma   90.00
#
_symmetry.space_group_name_H-M   'P 1'
#
loop_
_entity.id
_entity.type
_entity.pdbx_description
1 polymer ?
#
loop_
_entity_poly.entity_id
_entity_poly.type
_entity_poly.pdbx_seq_one_letter_code
_entity_poly.pdbx_strand_id
1 'polypeptide(L)'
;MNDCDRTSLFSNGNGFVALNSPVKIQILDFLQVSSRSFDEIVKHTGKAKSTVSVHLNDLRSFGLVEEECDQDDKRRKTYHLKCEHMAYSQPPILKHYKNVLETLASPQLEKHGCFKCFFRAIQFGFDAHGINSDPIMRKIGRDIGVSISSNFTSKDIGFLVQELAAFWKQYRMGTMYLANSDPLVIAVEKCFDYKLISTIGKNLCSFTEGMIEGTIVHSLNISCCVQEIECCGNGKERCLFVVHFLNK
;
A
#
# COMPACT_ATOMS: atom_id res chain seq x y z
N MET A 1 -16.39 -4.61 13.01
CA MET A 1 -15.53 -5.76 13.29
C MET A 1 -14.39 -5.23 14.12
N ASN A 2 -14.17 -5.76 15.31
CA ASN A 2 -13.00 -5.37 16.10
C ASN A 2 -11.75 -5.84 15.35
N ASP A 3 -10.64 -5.08 15.41
CA ASP A 3 -9.35 -5.48 14.79
C ASP A 3 -8.89 -6.90 15.19
N CYS A 4 -9.47 -7.47 16.25
CA CYS A 4 -9.16 -8.81 16.73
C CYS A 4 -9.66 -9.98 15.83
N ASP A 5 -10.64 -9.73 14.94
CA ASP A 5 -11.25 -10.78 14.09
C ASP A 5 -10.76 -10.72 12.63
N ARG A 6 -9.79 -9.86 12.35
CA ARG A 6 -9.27 -9.64 11.00
C ARG A 6 -8.25 -10.71 10.64
N THR A 7 -8.45 -11.40 9.53
CA THR A 7 -7.45 -12.29 8.94
C THR A 7 -6.61 -11.51 7.94
N SER A 8 -5.30 -11.53 8.08
CA SER A 8 -4.33 -10.95 7.13
C SER A 8 -3.68 -12.06 6.31
N LEU A 9 -3.50 -11.79 5.01
CA LEU A 9 -2.89 -12.70 4.06
C LEU A 9 -1.49 -12.21 3.71
N PHE A 10 -0.49 -13.05 3.90
CA PHE A 10 0.91 -12.77 3.59
C PHE A 10 1.44 -13.74 2.53
N SER A 11 2.33 -13.25 1.65
CA SER A 11 3.08 -14.08 0.71
C SER A 11 4.53 -14.15 1.13
N ASN A 12 5.11 -15.37 1.16
CA ASN A 12 6.51 -15.64 1.49
C ASN A 12 7.35 -16.10 0.28
N GLY A 13 6.84 -15.93 -0.94
CA GLY A 13 7.47 -16.41 -2.17
C GLY A 13 7.17 -17.88 -2.51
N ASN A 14 6.72 -18.69 -1.56
CA ASN A 14 6.32 -20.10 -1.77
C ASN A 14 4.80 -20.28 -1.80
N GLY A 15 4.05 -19.23 -1.47
CA GLY A 15 2.60 -19.25 -1.40
C GLY A 15 2.05 -18.26 -0.39
N PHE A 16 0.82 -18.51 0.06
CA PHE A 16 0.13 -17.64 1.00
C PHE A 16 0.02 -18.25 2.39
N VAL A 17 0.16 -17.39 3.40
CA VAL A 17 -0.09 -17.72 4.81
C VAL A 17 -1.17 -16.76 5.32
N ALA A 18 -2.25 -17.32 5.86
CA ALA A 18 -3.31 -16.55 6.50
C ALA A 18 -3.08 -16.49 8.02
N LEU A 19 -3.06 -15.29 8.58
CA LEU A 19 -2.88 -15.04 10.01
C LEU A 19 -4.05 -14.26 10.57
N ASN A 20 -4.56 -14.71 11.73
CA ASN A 20 -5.59 -14.02 12.50
C ASN A 20 -5.10 -13.65 13.93
N SER A 21 -3.83 -13.86 14.23
CA SER A 21 -3.22 -13.52 15.52
C SER A 21 -2.79 -12.05 15.54
N PRO A 22 -3.43 -11.17 16.33
CA PRO A 22 -3.06 -9.75 16.41
C PRO A 22 -1.58 -9.52 16.76
N VAL A 23 -1.04 -10.35 17.67
CA VAL A 23 0.37 -10.23 18.09
C VAL A 23 1.33 -10.59 16.95
N LYS A 24 1.04 -11.63 16.16
CA LYS A 24 1.86 -12.00 15.00
C LYS A 24 1.82 -10.90 13.94
N ILE A 25 0.64 -10.34 13.66
CA ILE A 25 0.47 -9.23 12.73
C ILE A 25 1.25 -8.01 13.22
N GLN A 26 1.11 -7.64 14.50
CA GLN A 26 1.85 -6.53 15.12
C GLN A 26 3.39 -6.70 14.98
N ILE A 27 3.90 -7.93 15.14
CA ILE A 27 5.33 -8.21 14.93
C ILE A 27 5.72 -7.97 13.47
N LEU A 28 4.94 -8.47 12.51
CA LEU A 28 5.22 -8.29 11.08
C LEU A 28 5.17 -6.82 10.67
N ASP A 29 4.18 -6.06 11.14
CA ASP A 29 4.05 -4.62 10.88
C ASP A 29 5.26 -3.85 11.43
N PHE A 30 5.76 -4.23 12.62
CA PHE A 30 6.94 -3.60 13.21
C PHE A 30 8.23 -3.91 12.43
N LEU A 31 8.34 -5.13 11.89
CA LEU A 31 9.47 -5.55 11.06
C LEU A 31 9.41 -4.97 9.63
N GLN A 32 8.26 -4.46 9.19
CA GLN A 32 8.11 -3.86 7.87
C GLN A 32 8.96 -2.58 7.70
N VAL A 33 9.18 -1.85 8.79
CA VAL A 33 9.96 -0.62 8.78
C VAL A 33 11.47 -0.90 8.73
N SER A 34 11.94 -1.84 9.55
CA SER A 34 13.35 -2.29 9.60
C SER A 34 13.48 -3.56 10.44
N SER A 35 14.63 -4.22 10.30
CA SER A 35 15.03 -5.34 11.16
C SER A 35 15.05 -4.93 12.63
N ARG A 36 14.68 -5.85 13.53
CA ARG A 36 14.57 -5.60 14.97
C ARG A 36 15.20 -6.72 15.80
N SER A 37 15.75 -6.33 16.93
CA SER A 37 16.21 -7.28 17.96
C SER A 37 15.02 -7.89 18.71
N PHE A 38 15.25 -9.03 19.37
CA PHE A 38 14.25 -9.69 20.21
C PHE A 38 13.68 -8.76 21.29
N ASP A 39 14.56 -8.00 22.00
CA ASP A 39 14.13 -7.11 23.08
C ASP A 39 13.31 -5.92 22.57
N GLU A 40 13.60 -5.38 21.37
CA GLU A 40 12.77 -4.34 20.73
C GLU A 40 11.38 -4.88 20.40
N ILE A 41 11.26 -6.10 19.86
CA ILE A 41 9.99 -6.75 19.57
C ILE A 41 9.17 -6.99 20.85
N VAL A 42 9.82 -7.47 21.93
CA VAL A 42 9.20 -7.64 23.24
C VAL A 42 8.65 -6.30 23.76
N LYS A 43 9.46 -5.25 23.70
CA LYS A 43 9.05 -3.90 24.11
C LYS A 43 7.89 -3.36 23.29
N HIS A 44 7.94 -3.53 21.96
CA HIS A 44 6.91 -3.07 21.05
C HIS A 44 5.57 -3.80 21.25
N THR A 45 5.59 -5.11 21.42
CA THR A 45 4.37 -5.91 21.61
C THR A 45 3.80 -5.84 23.03
N GLY A 46 4.60 -5.45 24.01
CA GLY A 46 4.22 -5.44 25.43
C GLY A 46 3.89 -6.83 25.99
N LYS A 47 4.31 -7.92 25.32
CA LYS A 47 4.05 -9.31 25.73
C LYS A 47 5.24 -9.92 26.47
N ALA A 48 4.97 -10.96 27.23
CA ALA A 48 6.03 -11.73 27.91
C ALA A 48 7.04 -12.30 26.91
N LYS A 49 8.33 -12.37 27.27
CA LYS A 49 9.40 -12.92 26.42
C LYS A 49 9.09 -14.32 25.88
N SER A 50 8.51 -15.19 26.73
CA SER A 50 8.09 -16.54 26.32
C SER A 50 7.03 -16.51 25.21
N THR A 51 6.03 -15.63 25.32
CA THR A 51 4.96 -15.47 24.33
C THR A 51 5.53 -14.97 23.00
N VAL A 52 6.39 -13.95 23.03
CA VAL A 52 7.04 -13.41 21.82
C VAL A 52 7.91 -14.46 21.16
N SER A 53 8.67 -15.25 21.95
CA SER A 53 9.49 -16.35 21.42
C SER A 53 8.67 -17.39 20.68
N VAL A 54 7.51 -17.79 21.21
CA VAL A 54 6.59 -18.73 20.53
C VAL A 54 6.11 -18.15 19.22
N HIS A 55 5.64 -16.89 19.22
CA HIS A 55 5.14 -16.24 18.00
C HIS A 55 6.22 -16.07 16.92
N LEU A 56 7.45 -15.72 17.30
CA LEU A 56 8.57 -15.63 16.37
C LEU A 56 8.95 -16.99 15.79
N ASN A 57 8.95 -18.06 16.59
CA ASN A 57 9.20 -19.40 16.10
C ASN A 57 8.11 -19.85 15.09
N ASP A 58 6.84 -19.56 15.38
CA ASP A 58 5.75 -19.84 14.44
C ASP A 58 5.94 -19.04 13.13
N LEU A 59 6.22 -17.73 13.21
CA LEU A 59 6.44 -16.89 12.03
C LEU A 59 7.63 -17.36 11.18
N ARG A 60 8.70 -17.85 11.84
CA ARG A 60 9.83 -18.47 11.15
C ARG A 60 9.44 -19.79 10.47
N SER A 61 8.68 -20.65 11.16
CA SER A 61 8.21 -21.92 10.58
C SER A 61 7.32 -21.71 9.36
N PHE A 62 6.59 -20.58 9.30
CA PHE A 62 5.81 -20.16 8.14
C PHE A 62 6.65 -19.46 7.05
N GLY A 63 7.95 -19.25 7.28
CA GLY A 63 8.82 -18.53 6.34
C GLY A 63 8.50 -17.05 6.20
N LEU A 64 7.83 -16.43 7.18
CA LEU A 64 7.46 -15.02 7.16
C LEU A 64 8.53 -14.12 7.79
N VAL A 65 9.37 -14.68 8.65
CA VAL A 65 10.45 -14.00 9.37
C VAL A 65 11.71 -14.86 9.31
N GLU A 66 12.85 -14.22 9.14
CA GLU A 66 14.18 -14.82 9.25
C GLU A 66 14.87 -14.33 10.52
N GLU A 67 15.58 -15.23 11.18
CA GLU A 67 16.40 -14.90 12.34
C GLU A 67 17.87 -14.93 11.93
N GLU A 68 18.58 -13.86 12.22
CA GLU A 68 20.02 -13.73 12.05
C GLU A 68 20.68 -13.59 13.43
N CYS A 69 21.71 -14.39 13.67
CA CYS A 69 22.51 -14.29 14.89
C CYS A 69 23.69 -13.36 14.64
N ASP A 70 24.00 -12.50 15.61
CA ASP A 70 25.21 -11.70 15.59
C ASP A 70 26.46 -12.61 15.54
N GLN A 71 27.45 -12.23 14.72
CA GLN A 71 28.67 -13.02 14.55
C GLN A 71 29.55 -13.03 15.81
N ASP A 72 29.55 -11.94 16.58
CA ASP A 72 30.37 -11.75 17.77
C ASP A 72 29.65 -12.18 19.06
N ASP A 73 28.32 -12.07 19.10
CA ASP A 73 27.51 -12.50 20.24
C ASP A 73 26.26 -13.26 19.77
N LYS A 74 26.37 -14.58 19.71
CA LYS A 74 25.26 -15.49 19.32
C LYS A 74 24.00 -15.38 20.19
N ARG A 75 24.03 -14.61 21.28
CA ARG A 75 22.84 -14.32 22.09
C ARG A 75 22.02 -13.16 21.52
N ARG A 76 22.65 -12.32 20.70
CA ARG A 76 21.96 -11.23 20.00
C ARG A 76 21.38 -11.76 18.71
N LYS A 77 20.05 -11.70 18.64
CA LYS A 77 19.26 -12.13 17.50
C LYS A 77 18.56 -10.94 16.88
N THR A 78 18.67 -10.82 15.58
CA THR A 78 17.95 -9.83 14.76
C THR A 78 16.97 -10.58 13.88
N TYR A 79 15.76 -10.01 13.74
CA TYR A 79 14.67 -10.57 12.96
C TYR A 79 14.40 -9.70 11.75
N HIS A 80 14.25 -10.34 10.59
CA HIS A 80 14.03 -9.71 9.30
C HIS A 80 12.71 -10.18 8.70
N LEU A 81 11.95 -9.25 8.10
CA LEU A 81 10.74 -9.60 7.37
C LEU A 81 11.09 -10.34 6.07
N LYS A 82 10.40 -11.45 5.79
CA LYS A 82 10.55 -12.26 4.56
C LYS A 82 9.25 -12.44 3.80
N CYS A 83 8.26 -11.62 4.09
CA CYS A 83 6.96 -11.71 3.45
C CYS A 83 6.44 -10.35 3.01
N GLU A 84 5.47 -10.39 2.12
CA GLU A 84 4.70 -9.24 1.66
C GLU A 84 3.27 -9.36 2.19
N HIS A 85 2.73 -8.27 2.72
CA HIS A 85 1.31 -8.20 3.07
C HIS A 85 0.47 -8.03 1.81
N MET A 86 -0.43 -8.97 1.54
CA MET A 86 -1.17 -9.04 0.28
C MET A 86 -2.60 -8.52 0.42
N ALA A 87 -3.30 -8.91 1.48
CA ALA A 87 -4.69 -8.54 1.68
C ALA A 87 -5.11 -8.79 3.14
N TYR A 88 -6.27 -8.28 3.49
CA TYR A 88 -6.92 -8.66 4.74
C TYR A 88 -8.45 -8.79 4.58
N SER A 89 -9.06 -9.58 5.48
CA SER A 89 -10.51 -9.75 5.48
C SER A 89 -11.22 -8.48 5.94
N GLN A 90 -12.36 -8.19 5.33
CA GLN A 90 -13.27 -7.12 5.72
C GLN A 90 -14.74 -7.56 5.50
N PRO A 91 -15.73 -6.88 6.09
CA PRO A 91 -17.12 -7.12 5.72
C PRO A 91 -17.34 -6.87 4.23
N PRO A 92 -18.11 -7.74 3.52
CA PRO A 92 -18.43 -7.56 2.10
C PRO A 92 -19.15 -6.24 1.82
N ILE A 93 -18.69 -5.47 0.81
CA ILE A 93 -19.26 -4.18 0.42
C ILE A 93 -19.75 -4.24 -1.03
N LEU A 94 -20.97 -4.72 -1.23
CA LEU A 94 -21.56 -4.95 -2.56
C LEU A 94 -22.00 -3.69 -3.30
N LYS A 95 -22.35 -2.63 -2.58
CA LYS A 95 -22.97 -1.42 -3.15
C LYS A 95 -22.14 -0.80 -4.28
N HIS A 96 -20.87 -0.58 -4.04
CA HIS A 96 -20.00 0.12 -4.99
C HIS A 96 -19.68 -0.74 -6.23
N TYR A 97 -19.55 -2.05 -6.01
CA TYR A 97 -19.34 -3.01 -7.09
C TYR A 97 -20.55 -3.04 -8.05
N LYS A 98 -21.77 -3.12 -7.53
CA LYS A 98 -22.99 -3.06 -8.33
C LYS A 98 -23.09 -1.78 -9.14
N ASN A 99 -22.82 -0.62 -8.54
CA ASN A 99 -22.84 0.66 -9.23
C ASN A 99 -21.85 0.72 -10.42
N VAL A 100 -20.65 0.16 -10.26
CA VAL A 100 -19.67 0.11 -11.37
C VAL A 100 -20.13 -0.84 -12.47
N LEU A 101 -20.72 -1.99 -12.15
CA LEU A 101 -21.26 -2.90 -13.15
C LEU A 101 -22.44 -2.27 -13.94
N GLU A 102 -23.32 -1.52 -13.28
CA GLU A 102 -24.39 -0.76 -13.92
C GLU A 102 -23.83 0.32 -14.86
N THR A 103 -22.75 1.00 -14.43
CA THR A 103 -22.06 1.99 -15.26
C THR A 103 -21.43 1.35 -16.50
N LEU A 104 -20.79 0.18 -16.34
CA LEU A 104 -20.21 -0.58 -17.47
C LEU A 104 -21.28 -1.03 -18.48
N ALA A 105 -22.49 -1.33 -18.02
CA ALA A 105 -23.62 -1.70 -18.88
C ALA A 105 -24.30 -0.50 -19.57
N SER A 106 -23.92 0.74 -19.19
CA SER A 106 -24.54 1.94 -19.75
C SER A 106 -24.07 2.21 -21.19
N PRO A 107 -24.98 2.45 -22.13
CA PRO A 107 -24.61 2.82 -23.50
C PRO A 107 -23.92 4.20 -23.62
N GLN A 108 -23.94 5.00 -22.55
CA GLN A 108 -23.33 6.33 -22.48
C GLN A 108 -21.88 6.30 -21.99
N LEU A 109 -21.32 5.10 -21.72
CA LEU A 109 -19.95 4.96 -21.27
C LEU A 109 -18.96 5.40 -22.36
N GLU A 110 -18.20 6.45 -22.07
CA GLU A 110 -17.14 6.92 -22.98
C GLU A 110 -16.06 5.86 -23.17
N LYS A 111 -15.54 5.73 -24.41
CA LYS A 111 -14.51 4.72 -24.76
C LYS A 111 -13.30 4.74 -23.81
N HIS A 112 -12.89 5.93 -23.36
CA HIS A 112 -11.75 6.07 -22.42
C HIS A 112 -12.14 5.81 -20.95
N GLY A 113 -13.43 5.92 -20.60
CA GLY A 113 -13.94 5.61 -19.27
C GLY A 113 -13.97 4.10 -18.98
N CYS A 114 -14.03 3.28 -20.02
CA CYS A 114 -14.17 1.83 -19.89
C CYS A 114 -13.03 1.18 -19.08
N PHE A 115 -11.77 1.51 -19.38
CA PHE A 115 -10.62 0.96 -18.64
C PHE A 115 -10.59 1.39 -17.16
N LYS A 116 -10.99 2.64 -16.90
CA LYS A 116 -11.11 3.14 -15.53
C LYS A 116 -12.19 2.38 -14.76
N CYS A 117 -13.33 2.12 -15.41
CA CYS A 117 -14.40 1.31 -14.85
C CYS A 117 -13.96 -0.13 -14.60
N PHE A 118 -13.21 -0.76 -15.50
CA PHE A 118 -12.67 -2.11 -15.28
C PHE A 118 -11.72 -2.14 -14.08
N PHE A 119 -10.80 -1.19 -13.96
CA PHE A 119 -9.92 -1.10 -12.82
C PHE A 119 -10.71 -0.98 -11.49
N ARG A 120 -11.74 -0.12 -11.49
CA ARG A 120 -12.62 0.03 -10.33
C ARG A 120 -13.49 -1.20 -10.08
N ALA A 121 -13.95 -1.88 -11.11
CA ALA A 121 -14.70 -3.13 -10.97
C ALA A 121 -13.86 -4.22 -10.29
N ILE A 122 -12.58 -4.32 -10.64
CA ILE A 122 -11.65 -5.25 -9.97
C ILE A 122 -11.48 -4.87 -8.50
N GLN A 123 -11.19 -3.59 -8.20
CA GLN A 123 -10.97 -3.13 -6.83
C GLN A 123 -12.23 -3.30 -5.96
N PHE A 124 -13.39 -2.85 -6.44
CA PHE A 124 -14.65 -3.01 -5.70
C PHE A 124 -15.15 -4.46 -5.70
N GLY A 125 -14.74 -5.27 -6.68
CA GLY A 125 -14.99 -6.71 -6.69
C GLY A 125 -14.33 -7.40 -5.50
N PHE A 126 -13.08 -7.07 -5.19
CA PHE A 126 -12.44 -7.55 -3.95
C PHE A 126 -13.22 -7.12 -2.71
N ASP A 127 -13.59 -5.84 -2.61
CA ASP A 127 -14.40 -5.34 -1.49
C ASP A 127 -15.75 -6.06 -1.37
N ALA A 128 -16.41 -6.33 -2.50
CA ALA A 128 -17.70 -7.03 -2.56
C ALA A 128 -17.63 -8.48 -2.03
N HIS A 129 -16.44 -9.08 -2.17
CA HIS A 129 -16.18 -10.45 -1.69
C HIS A 129 -15.46 -10.49 -0.34
N GLY A 130 -15.40 -9.37 0.39
CA GLY A 130 -14.85 -9.32 1.74
C GLY A 130 -13.33 -9.29 1.81
N ILE A 131 -12.66 -8.89 0.73
CA ILE A 131 -11.21 -8.79 0.63
C ILE A 131 -10.82 -7.31 0.52
N ASN A 132 -10.05 -6.79 1.47
CA ASN A 132 -9.37 -5.52 1.27
C ASN A 132 -8.06 -5.78 0.54
N SER A 133 -7.97 -5.26 -0.68
CA SER A 133 -6.81 -5.44 -1.57
C SER A 133 -5.81 -4.29 -1.52
N ASP A 134 -5.96 -3.31 -0.63
CA ASP A 134 -5.08 -2.14 -0.55
C ASP A 134 -3.59 -2.48 -0.47
N PRO A 135 -3.15 -3.50 0.32
CA PRO A 135 -1.73 -3.86 0.39
C PRO A 135 -1.16 -4.31 -0.96
N ILE A 136 -1.84 -5.24 -1.66
CA ILE A 136 -1.38 -5.71 -2.96
C ILE A 136 -1.48 -4.63 -4.04
N MET A 137 -2.52 -3.78 -3.99
CA MET A 137 -2.66 -2.66 -4.92
C MET A 137 -1.51 -1.67 -4.76
N ARG A 138 -1.10 -1.37 -3.51
CA ARG A 138 0.07 -0.53 -3.23
C ARG A 138 1.35 -1.17 -3.75
N LYS A 139 1.55 -2.47 -3.52
CA LYS A 139 2.70 -3.21 -4.03
C LYS A 139 2.79 -3.15 -5.56
N ILE A 140 1.70 -3.47 -6.25
CA ILE A 140 1.63 -3.40 -7.72
C ILE A 140 1.91 -1.97 -8.20
N GLY A 141 1.34 -0.97 -7.54
CA GLY A 141 1.64 0.43 -7.81
C GLY A 141 3.14 0.73 -7.70
N ARG A 142 3.79 0.27 -6.64
CA ARG A 142 5.24 0.45 -6.42
C ARG A 142 6.06 -0.21 -7.54
N ASP A 143 5.74 -1.44 -7.92
CA ASP A 143 6.45 -2.16 -8.98
C ASP A 143 6.31 -1.43 -10.33
N ILE A 144 5.11 -0.89 -10.62
CA ILE A 144 4.86 -0.07 -11.81
C ILE A 144 5.64 1.25 -11.71
N GLY A 145 5.64 1.92 -10.54
CA GLY A 145 6.40 3.15 -10.30
C GLY A 145 7.89 2.97 -10.58
N VAL A 146 8.47 1.86 -10.10
CA VAL A 146 9.85 1.46 -10.41
C VAL A 146 10.04 1.26 -11.92
N SER A 147 9.14 0.55 -12.58
CA SER A 147 9.24 0.25 -14.01
C SER A 147 9.18 1.52 -14.87
N ILE A 148 8.24 2.44 -14.60
CA ILE A 148 8.08 3.67 -15.38
C ILE A 148 9.15 4.70 -15.09
N SER A 149 9.86 4.62 -13.97
CA SER A 149 10.92 5.56 -13.58
C SER A 149 12.07 5.62 -14.59
N SER A 150 12.25 4.60 -15.43
CA SER A 150 13.19 4.60 -16.55
C SER A 150 12.88 5.69 -17.60
N ASN A 151 11.68 6.23 -17.63
CA ASN A 151 11.29 7.33 -18.51
C ASN A 151 11.62 8.71 -17.92
N PHE A 152 12.11 8.78 -16.69
CA PHE A 152 12.39 10.01 -15.97
C PHE A 152 13.89 10.19 -15.81
N THR A 153 14.36 11.41 -15.95
CA THR A 153 15.81 11.74 -15.93
C THR A 153 16.20 12.59 -14.73
N SER A 154 15.23 13.25 -14.12
CA SER A 154 15.47 14.19 -13.02
C SER A 154 15.99 13.50 -11.76
N LYS A 155 16.95 14.16 -11.10
CA LYS A 155 17.46 13.80 -9.77
C LYS A 155 17.01 14.79 -8.68
N ASP A 156 16.22 15.79 -9.05
CA ASP A 156 15.56 16.72 -8.14
C ASP A 156 14.11 16.29 -7.95
N ILE A 157 13.63 16.31 -6.71
CA ILE A 157 12.28 15.85 -6.37
C ILE A 157 11.18 16.71 -7.03
N GLY A 158 11.34 18.02 -7.09
CA GLY A 158 10.37 18.92 -7.70
C GLY A 158 10.23 18.69 -9.20
N PHE A 159 11.36 18.55 -9.90
CA PHE A 159 11.35 18.21 -11.32
C PHE A 159 10.87 16.77 -11.59
N LEU A 160 11.20 15.81 -10.74
CA LEU A 160 10.67 14.44 -10.85
C LEU A 160 9.14 14.41 -10.74
N VAL A 161 8.56 15.20 -9.83
CA VAL A 161 7.10 15.32 -9.72
C VAL A 161 6.51 15.94 -10.99
N GLN A 162 7.19 16.89 -11.64
CA GLN A 162 6.74 17.46 -12.93
C GLN A 162 6.80 16.42 -14.06
N GLU A 163 7.85 15.61 -14.15
CA GLU A 163 7.95 14.51 -15.12
C GLU A 163 6.84 13.49 -14.90
N LEU A 164 6.59 13.10 -13.64
CA LEU A 164 5.50 12.20 -13.27
C LEU A 164 4.13 12.80 -13.60
N ALA A 165 3.93 14.10 -13.36
CA ALA A 165 2.70 14.82 -13.72
C ALA A 165 2.45 14.84 -15.23
N ALA A 166 3.50 15.02 -16.03
CA ALA A 166 3.43 14.94 -17.49
C ALA A 166 3.02 13.53 -17.96
N PHE A 167 3.60 12.50 -17.34
CA PHE A 167 3.20 11.10 -17.57
C PHE A 167 1.72 10.88 -17.22
N TRP A 168 1.25 11.34 -16.05
CA TRP A 168 -0.16 11.25 -15.64
C TRP A 168 -1.10 11.87 -16.66
N LYS A 169 -0.76 13.07 -17.14
CA LYS A 169 -1.53 13.79 -18.15
C LYS A 169 -1.56 13.07 -19.49
N GLN A 170 -0.40 12.56 -19.95
CA GLN A 170 -0.26 11.82 -21.20
C GLN A 170 -1.18 10.59 -21.24
N TYR A 171 -1.24 9.82 -20.15
CA TYR A 171 -2.04 8.62 -20.03
C TYR A 171 -3.45 8.85 -19.47
N ARG A 172 -3.88 10.12 -19.37
CA ARG A 172 -5.23 10.52 -18.91
C ARG A 172 -5.61 9.95 -17.54
N MET A 173 -4.65 9.81 -16.63
CA MET A 173 -4.88 9.31 -15.28
C MET A 173 -5.34 10.40 -14.29
N GLY A 174 -5.48 11.62 -14.75
CA GLY A 174 -5.84 12.80 -13.96
C GLY A 174 -4.84 13.94 -14.11
N THR A 175 -4.94 14.94 -13.27
CA THR A 175 -3.98 16.06 -13.20
C THR A 175 -3.20 15.95 -11.90
N MET A 176 -1.89 15.77 -12.01
CA MET A 176 -0.99 15.71 -10.85
C MET A 176 -0.16 17.00 -10.77
N TYR A 177 0.12 17.46 -9.56
CA TYR A 177 1.01 18.61 -9.33
C TYR A 177 1.56 18.61 -7.90
N LEU A 178 2.66 19.35 -7.70
CA LEU A 178 3.22 19.59 -6.38
C LEU A 178 2.35 20.63 -5.65
N ALA A 179 1.69 20.23 -4.57
CA ALA A 179 0.83 21.11 -3.78
C ALA A 179 1.59 21.85 -2.69
N ASN A 180 2.60 21.21 -2.10
CA ASN A 180 3.50 21.81 -1.12
C ASN A 180 4.88 21.14 -1.18
N SER A 181 5.93 21.88 -0.89
CA SER A 181 7.30 21.38 -0.91
C SER A 181 7.85 20.97 0.46
N ASP A 182 7.30 21.50 1.55
CA ASP A 182 7.69 21.17 2.93
C ASP A 182 6.49 21.31 3.89
N PRO A 183 5.91 20.18 4.37
CA PRO A 183 6.18 18.81 3.93
C PRO A 183 5.86 18.61 2.44
N LEU A 184 6.52 17.65 1.81
CA LEU A 184 6.28 17.34 0.41
C LEU A 184 4.88 16.74 0.24
N VAL A 185 4.01 17.46 -0.47
CA VAL A 185 2.62 17.05 -0.75
C VAL A 185 2.36 17.09 -2.24
N ILE A 186 1.89 15.97 -2.78
CA ILE A 186 1.49 15.81 -4.18
C ILE A 186 -0.04 15.77 -4.24
N ALA A 187 -0.63 16.57 -5.11
CA ALA A 187 -2.06 16.57 -5.37
C ALA A 187 -2.39 15.85 -6.67
N VAL A 188 -3.49 15.10 -6.68
CA VAL A 188 -4.07 14.49 -7.89
C VAL A 188 -5.56 14.85 -7.98
N GLU A 189 -5.92 15.51 -9.07
CA GLU A 189 -7.30 15.85 -9.41
C GLU A 189 -7.83 14.95 -10.52
N LYS A 190 -9.15 14.72 -10.54
CA LYS A 190 -9.83 13.89 -11.54
C LYS A 190 -9.23 12.48 -11.65
N CYS A 191 -8.72 11.99 -10.52
CA CYS A 191 -8.17 10.64 -10.40
C CYS A 191 -9.24 9.62 -10.77
N PHE A 192 -9.01 8.81 -11.82
CA PHE A 192 -9.89 7.72 -12.25
C PHE A 192 -11.40 8.06 -12.31
N ASP A 193 -11.75 9.29 -12.79
CA ASP A 193 -13.11 9.83 -12.89
C ASP A 193 -13.95 9.70 -11.61
N TYR A 194 -13.80 10.69 -10.74
CA TYR A 194 -14.51 10.74 -9.47
C TYR A 194 -16.05 10.77 -9.59
N LYS A 195 -16.61 11.05 -10.79
CA LYS A 195 -18.06 11.00 -11.04
C LYS A 195 -18.68 9.64 -10.78
N LEU A 196 -17.89 8.56 -10.89
CA LEU A 196 -18.29 7.18 -10.54
C LEU A 196 -18.12 6.87 -9.05
N ILE A 197 -17.47 7.77 -8.30
CA ILE A 197 -17.04 7.56 -6.92
C ILE A 197 -17.78 8.56 -6.04
N SER A 198 -19.12 8.53 -6.04
CA SER A 198 -19.86 9.26 -5.02
C SER A 198 -19.55 8.68 -3.65
N THR A 199 -18.92 9.45 -2.81
CA THR A 199 -18.61 9.22 -1.37
C THR A 199 -18.66 7.76 -0.93
N ILE A 200 -17.55 7.05 -1.12
CA ILE A 200 -17.42 5.64 -0.74
C ILE A 200 -17.14 5.50 0.76
N GLY A 201 -16.62 6.57 1.39
CA GLY A 201 -16.28 6.61 2.80
C GLY A 201 -14.94 5.97 3.14
N LYS A 202 -14.08 5.70 2.14
CA LYS A 202 -12.71 5.23 2.36
C LYS A 202 -11.73 5.81 1.35
N ASN A 203 -10.46 5.77 1.67
CA ASN A 203 -9.37 6.05 0.73
C ASN A 203 -9.29 4.95 -0.34
N LEU A 204 -8.99 5.33 -1.57
CA LEU A 204 -9.05 4.43 -2.73
C LEU A 204 -7.76 4.38 -3.53
N CYS A 205 -6.75 5.15 -3.13
CA CYS A 205 -5.61 5.43 -3.98
C CYS A 205 -4.32 4.70 -3.57
N SER A 206 -4.43 3.55 -2.87
CA SER A 206 -3.28 2.72 -2.47
C SER A 206 -2.36 2.38 -3.66
N PHE A 207 -2.95 2.16 -4.84
CA PHE A 207 -2.20 1.99 -6.09
C PHE A 207 -1.39 3.23 -6.46
N THR A 208 -1.99 4.43 -6.37
CA THR A 208 -1.32 5.71 -6.66
C THR A 208 -0.22 6.01 -5.63
N GLU A 209 -0.48 5.74 -4.34
CA GLU A 209 0.56 5.82 -3.30
C GLU A 209 1.79 5.01 -3.68
N GLY A 210 1.57 3.74 -4.05
CA GLY A 210 2.63 2.85 -4.49
C GLY A 210 3.38 3.37 -5.71
N MET A 211 2.68 3.85 -6.74
CA MET A 211 3.32 4.39 -7.95
C MET A 211 4.21 5.59 -7.65
N ILE A 212 3.74 6.54 -6.87
CA ILE A 212 4.52 7.72 -6.46
C ILE A 212 5.75 7.26 -5.67
N GLU A 213 5.56 6.37 -4.69
CA GLU A 213 6.61 5.83 -3.84
C GLU A 213 7.68 5.10 -4.65
N GLY A 214 7.28 4.16 -5.50
CA GLY A 214 8.21 3.39 -6.35
C GLY A 214 9.01 4.28 -7.30
N THR A 215 8.36 5.29 -7.88
CA THR A 215 9.03 6.27 -8.73
C THR A 215 10.09 7.07 -7.97
N ILE A 216 9.76 7.61 -6.79
CA ILE A 216 10.68 8.41 -5.98
C ILE A 216 11.87 7.55 -5.51
N VAL A 217 11.58 6.38 -4.93
CA VAL A 217 12.61 5.49 -4.40
C VAL A 217 13.62 5.09 -5.49
N HIS A 218 13.13 4.70 -6.67
CA HIS A 218 14.01 4.24 -7.73
C HIS A 218 14.76 5.40 -8.43
N SER A 219 14.09 6.53 -8.70
CA SER A 219 14.72 7.63 -9.43
C SER A 219 15.76 8.39 -8.60
N LEU A 220 15.50 8.58 -7.30
CA LEU A 220 16.32 9.38 -6.40
C LEU A 220 17.19 8.56 -5.45
N ASN A 221 16.97 7.24 -5.38
CA ASN A 221 17.61 6.33 -4.40
C ASN A 221 17.41 6.80 -2.94
N ILE A 222 16.21 7.30 -2.64
CA ILE A 222 15.79 7.80 -1.32
C ILE A 222 14.63 6.97 -0.82
N SER A 223 14.75 6.38 0.36
CA SER A 223 13.66 5.65 0.99
C SER A 223 12.56 6.60 1.45
N CYS A 224 11.34 6.34 1.07
CA CYS A 224 10.17 7.12 1.50
C CYS A 224 8.94 6.24 1.67
N CYS A 225 7.94 6.77 2.33
CA CYS A 225 6.59 6.23 2.42
C CYS A 225 5.61 7.31 1.97
N VAL A 226 4.68 6.97 1.09
CA VAL A 226 3.66 7.88 0.59
C VAL A 226 2.34 7.55 1.24
N GLN A 227 1.64 8.55 1.78
CA GLN A 227 0.37 8.38 2.47
C GLN A 227 -0.70 9.30 1.89
N GLU A 228 -1.84 8.75 1.48
CA GLU A 228 -3.02 9.52 1.11
C GLU A 228 -3.67 10.12 2.35
N ILE A 229 -3.74 11.45 2.44
CA ILE A 229 -4.34 12.19 3.55
C ILE A 229 -5.71 12.77 3.20
N GLU A 230 -6.00 13.01 1.92
CA GLU A 230 -7.32 13.37 1.40
C GLU A 230 -7.63 12.53 0.17
N CYS A 231 -8.88 12.09 0.03
CA CYS A 231 -9.32 11.24 -1.07
C CYS A 231 -10.67 11.69 -1.61
N CYS A 232 -10.82 11.69 -2.94
CA CYS A 232 -12.11 11.88 -3.59
C CYS A 232 -13.14 10.83 -3.15
N GLY A 233 -12.71 9.61 -2.81
CA GLY A 233 -13.57 8.55 -2.25
C GLY A 233 -14.19 8.93 -0.90
N ASN A 234 -13.59 9.86 -0.16
CA ASN A 234 -14.10 10.44 1.08
C ASN A 234 -14.84 11.76 0.88
N GLY A 235 -15.23 12.10 -0.37
CA GLY A 235 -15.97 13.31 -0.70
C GLY A 235 -15.12 14.57 -0.80
N LYS A 236 -13.78 14.44 -0.88
CA LYS A 236 -12.88 15.56 -1.13
C LYS A 236 -12.81 15.90 -2.63
N GLU A 237 -12.48 17.13 -2.96
CA GLU A 237 -12.36 17.57 -4.36
C GLU A 237 -11.15 16.98 -5.09
N ARG A 238 -10.13 16.62 -4.34
CA ARG A 238 -8.85 16.06 -4.82
C ARG A 238 -8.28 15.03 -3.87
N CYS A 239 -7.32 14.25 -4.35
CA CYS A 239 -6.51 13.39 -3.51
C CYS A 239 -5.20 14.10 -3.16
N LEU A 240 -4.78 14.06 -1.89
CA LEU A 240 -3.52 14.58 -1.42
C LEU A 240 -2.66 13.46 -0.84
N PHE A 241 -1.40 13.43 -1.24
CA PHE A 241 -0.41 12.44 -0.85
C PHE A 241 0.78 13.12 -0.17
N VAL A 242 1.01 12.81 1.09
CA VAL A 242 2.21 13.26 1.82
C VAL A 242 3.33 12.25 1.61
N VAL A 243 4.52 12.74 1.29
CA VAL A 243 5.72 11.93 1.17
C VAL A 243 6.54 12.07 2.44
N HIS A 244 6.68 10.97 3.17
CA HIS A 244 7.50 10.87 4.37
C HIS A 244 8.85 10.24 4.00
N PHE A 245 9.91 11.02 4.05
CA PHE A 245 11.25 10.49 3.83
C PHE A 245 11.70 9.69 5.05
N LEU A 246 12.17 8.47 4.81
CA LEU A 246 12.68 7.61 5.88
C LEU A 246 14.19 7.88 6.00
N ASN A 247 14.60 8.51 7.11
CA ASN A 247 16.01 8.70 7.41
C ASN A 247 16.69 7.33 7.50
N LYS A 248 17.85 7.23 6.88
CA LYS A 248 18.75 6.08 7.02
C LYS A 248 19.31 6.00 8.43
#